data_dd4b1e348a1987cce1d2382cf531dedd
#
_entry.id   dd4b1e348a1987cce1d2382cf531dedd
#
_cell.length_a   1.000
_cell.length_b   1.000
_cell.length_c   1.000
_cell.angle_alpha   90.00
_cell.angle_beta   90.00
_cell.angle_gamma   90.00
#
_symmetry.space_group_name_H-M   'P 1'
#
loop_
_entity.id
_entity.type
_entity.pdbx_description
1 polymer ?
#
loop_
_entity_poly.entity_id
_entity_poly.type
_entity_poly.pdbx_seq_one_letter_code
_entity_poly.pdbx_strand_id
1 'polypeptide(L)'
;QMMRNEAAKRPMPPDLCYLHNFDEPEHPRALRLPAGEGRLLRQLMGQFAKNLQSDIPKRLSEPDFKAESERLTNINKAEEERAYVELSAFADAHNFVLMREQGNMVFTLRDTKGEPLTAGKAMALTREERAEIDGAEATLRNEISRFLDKSRAMEQALNEAMAALRRQTVKPMLDHAMQLIRNGLRKQIKDTVKLGSYLDQVHHEVMENIEVFQPGEDEEIRLQALIEVVSHFRVNVAVDNHGLEGAPVILEDNPLFRRLFGSIEYEADDDMLVTDFSRIRAGSLVKAHGGY
;
A
#
# COMPACT_ATOMS: atom_id res chain seq x y z
N GLN A 1 33.69 20.17 35.79
CA GLN A 1 34.20 18.86 36.29
C GLN A 1 33.31 18.29 37.39
N MET A 2 32.86 19.13 38.35
CA MET A 2 31.99 18.74 39.47
C MET A 2 30.66 18.14 38.95
N MET A 3 29.97 18.80 38.02
CA MET A 3 28.70 18.29 37.41
C MET A 3 28.90 16.95 36.71
N ARG A 4 29.99 16.73 35.99
CA ARG A 4 30.28 15.43 35.35
C ARG A 4 30.48 14.30 36.36
N ASN A 5 31.13 14.59 37.50
CA ASN A 5 31.29 13.61 38.59
C ASN A 5 29.98 13.22 39.25
N GLU A 6 29.07 14.19 39.38
CA GLU A 6 27.73 13.91 39.91
C GLU A 6 26.83 13.22 38.88
N ALA A 7 26.94 13.59 37.63
CA ALA A 7 26.21 12.95 36.53
C ALA A 7 26.56 11.48 36.36
N ALA A 8 27.82 11.12 36.52
CA ALA A 8 28.27 9.72 36.45
C ALA A 8 27.66 8.81 37.54
N LYS A 9 27.18 9.39 38.65
CA LYS A 9 26.49 8.65 39.72
C LYS A 9 25.00 8.42 39.45
N ARG A 10 24.43 9.10 38.43
CA ARG A 10 23.02 9.01 38.09
C ARG A 10 22.79 7.93 37.02
N PRO A 11 21.60 7.30 36.99
CA PRO A 11 21.27 6.35 35.95
C PRO A 11 21.26 7.02 34.57
N MET A 12 21.71 6.27 33.58
CA MET A 12 21.68 6.68 32.18
C MET A 12 20.21 6.82 31.71
N PRO A 13 19.81 7.96 31.13
CA PRO A 13 18.45 8.14 30.63
C PRO A 13 18.23 7.33 29.35
N PRO A 14 16.95 7.06 28.99
CA PRO A 14 16.60 6.37 27.75
C PRO A 14 16.89 7.24 26.53
N ASP A 15 17.11 6.58 25.37
CA ASP A 15 17.04 7.24 24.07
C ASP A 15 15.62 7.74 23.81
N LEU A 16 15.49 8.84 23.07
CA LEU A 16 14.22 9.35 22.59
C LEU A 16 14.16 9.22 21.06
N CYS A 17 13.17 8.47 20.60
CA CYS A 17 12.91 8.32 19.18
C CYS A 17 11.55 8.93 18.82
N TYR A 18 11.45 9.49 17.62
CA TYR A 18 10.19 9.84 16.99
C TYR A 18 9.91 8.87 15.84
N LEU A 19 8.68 8.39 15.80
CA LEU A 19 8.17 7.45 14.81
C LEU A 19 6.97 8.06 14.10
N HIS A 20 6.69 7.61 12.88
CA HIS A 20 5.46 7.95 12.19
C HIS A 20 4.24 7.52 13.01
N ASN A 21 3.21 8.36 13.03
CA ASN A 21 1.93 8.08 13.66
C ASN A 21 0.89 7.88 12.57
N PHE A 22 0.54 6.65 12.29
CA PHE A 22 -0.42 6.29 11.24
C PHE A 22 -1.84 6.78 11.51
N ASP A 23 -2.20 7.02 12.79
CA ASP A 23 -3.52 7.51 13.16
C ASP A 23 -3.61 9.04 13.03
N GLU A 24 -2.52 9.75 13.37
CA GLU A 24 -2.41 11.21 13.36
C GLU A 24 -1.02 11.63 12.82
N PRO A 25 -0.80 11.66 11.50
CA PRO A 25 0.51 11.91 10.88
C PRO A 25 1.18 13.21 11.33
N GLU A 26 0.39 14.23 11.67
CA GLU A 26 0.90 15.52 12.15
C GLU A 26 1.48 15.45 13.58
N HIS A 27 1.17 14.38 14.33
CA HIS A 27 1.60 14.19 15.72
C HIS A 27 2.50 12.96 15.85
N PRO A 28 3.81 13.07 15.63
CA PRO A 28 4.75 11.95 15.70
C PRO A 28 4.69 11.23 17.05
N ARG A 29 4.83 9.92 17.04
CA ARG A 29 4.88 9.13 18.27
C ARG A 29 6.25 9.20 18.92
N ALA A 30 6.30 9.63 20.17
CA ALA A 30 7.51 9.58 20.98
C ALA A 30 7.66 8.19 21.62
N LEU A 31 8.82 7.56 21.42
CA LEU A 31 9.19 6.26 21.97
C LEU A 31 10.47 6.39 22.78
N ARG A 32 10.47 5.88 24.01
CA ARG A 32 11.64 5.82 24.88
C ARG A 32 12.19 4.41 24.92
N LEU A 33 13.45 4.30 24.53
CA LEU A 33 14.18 3.04 24.49
C LEU A 33 15.40 3.09 25.44
N PRO A 34 15.87 1.95 25.96
CA PRO A 34 17.16 1.92 26.66
C PRO A 34 18.28 2.55 25.81
N ALA A 35 19.24 3.18 26.47
CA ALA A 35 20.32 3.86 25.78
C ALA A 35 21.05 2.97 24.77
N GLY A 36 21.20 3.44 23.53
CA GLY A 36 21.75 2.72 22.38
C GLY A 36 20.73 1.91 21.57
N GLU A 37 19.56 1.59 22.11
CA GLU A 37 18.52 0.82 21.41
C GLU A 37 17.83 1.66 20.31
N GLY A 38 17.82 2.98 20.42
CA GLY A 38 17.32 3.87 19.37
C GLY A 38 18.07 3.73 18.06
N ARG A 39 19.42 3.65 18.14
CA ARG A 39 20.26 3.36 16.97
C ARG A 39 19.98 1.99 16.39
N LEU A 40 19.84 0.99 17.25
CA LEU A 40 19.55 -0.39 16.84
C LEU A 40 18.19 -0.46 16.14
N LEU A 41 17.14 0.14 16.71
CA LEU A 41 15.83 0.20 16.06
C LEU A 41 15.91 0.88 14.69
N ARG A 42 16.59 2.02 14.59
CA ARG A 42 16.79 2.71 13.31
C ARG A 42 17.50 1.83 12.27
N GLN A 43 18.52 1.07 12.69
CA GLN A 43 19.24 0.15 11.81
C GLN A 43 18.36 -1.01 11.36
N LEU A 44 17.61 -1.62 12.29
CA LEU A 44 16.71 -2.74 11.99
C LEU A 44 15.59 -2.30 11.05
N MET A 45 14.95 -1.15 11.29
CA MET A 45 13.90 -0.62 10.43
C MET A 45 14.42 -0.20 9.06
N GLY A 46 15.62 0.38 8.99
CA GLY A 46 16.25 0.71 7.71
C GLY A 46 16.61 -0.53 6.89
N GLN A 47 17.09 -1.59 7.53
CA GLN A 47 17.36 -2.86 6.86
C GLN A 47 16.06 -3.55 6.42
N PHE A 48 15.03 -3.54 7.28
CA PHE A 48 13.69 -4.01 6.96
C PHE A 48 13.14 -3.35 5.69
N ALA A 49 13.15 -2.01 5.64
CA ALA A 49 12.65 -1.26 4.48
C ALA A 49 13.40 -1.59 3.17
N LYS A 50 14.71 -1.84 3.24
CA LYS A 50 15.51 -2.29 2.09
C LYS A 50 15.16 -3.72 1.67
N ASN A 51 15.03 -4.62 2.65
CA ASN A 51 14.72 -6.01 2.37
C ASN A 51 13.35 -6.16 1.72
N LEU A 52 12.33 -5.39 2.15
CA LEU A 52 11.00 -5.43 1.53
C LEU A 52 11.05 -5.17 0.02
N GLN A 53 11.87 -4.20 -0.42
CA GLN A 53 12.00 -3.84 -1.83
C GLN A 53 12.59 -4.96 -2.69
N SER A 54 13.37 -5.87 -2.11
CA SER A 54 13.94 -7.03 -2.79
C SER A 54 13.11 -8.30 -2.61
N ASP A 55 12.62 -8.53 -1.40
CA ASP A 55 12.05 -9.82 -1.00
C ASP A 55 10.59 -9.96 -1.43
N ILE A 56 9.79 -8.88 -1.42
CA ILE A 56 8.41 -8.92 -1.91
C ILE A 56 8.36 -9.28 -3.40
N PRO A 57 9.05 -8.56 -4.33
CA PRO A 57 9.05 -8.94 -5.73
C PRO A 57 9.56 -10.36 -5.98
N LYS A 58 10.60 -10.76 -5.25
CA LYS A 58 11.15 -12.11 -5.35
C LYS A 58 10.10 -13.16 -4.94
N ARG A 59 9.43 -12.96 -3.81
CA ARG A 59 8.40 -13.88 -3.30
C ARG A 59 7.22 -14.01 -4.25
N LEU A 60 6.77 -12.89 -4.84
CA LEU A 60 5.70 -12.85 -5.82
C LEU A 60 6.15 -13.31 -7.24
N SER A 61 7.42 -13.62 -7.42
CA SER A 61 7.96 -14.23 -8.64
C SER A 61 8.15 -15.73 -8.53
N GLU A 62 7.92 -16.32 -7.36
CA GLU A 62 8.08 -17.76 -7.13
C GLU A 62 7.06 -18.59 -7.94
N PRO A 63 7.42 -19.83 -8.33
CA PRO A 63 6.57 -20.67 -9.18
C PRO A 63 5.17 -20.91 -8.60
N ASP A 64 5.06 -21.10 -7.28
CA ASP A 64 3.79 -21.36 -6.61
C ASP A 64 2.81 -20.20 -6.73
N PHE A 65 3.29 -18.97 -6.54
CA PHE A 65 2.47 -17.76 -6.73
C PHE A 65 2.04 -17.61 -8.19
N LYS A 66 2.97 -17.80 -9.14
CA LYS A 66 2.67 -17.70 -10.58
C LYS A 66 1.61 -18.71 -11.00
N ALA A 67 1.77 -19.97 -10.59
CA ALA A 67 0.83 -21.03 -10.92
C ALA A 67 -0.59 -20.72 -10.40
N GLU A 68 -0.70 -20.24 -9.15
CA GLU A 68 -2.01 -19.91 -8.58
C GLU A 68 -2.61 -18.65 -9.20
N SER A 69 -1.79 -17.64 -9.50
CA SER A 69 -2.20 -16.44 -10.23
C SER A 69 -2.74 -16.77 -11.62
N GLU A 70 -2.02 -17.62 -12.37
CA GLU A 70 -2.47 -18.10 -13.69
C GLU A 70 -3.77 -18.91 -13.58
N ARG A 71 -3.89 -19.76 -12.56
CA ARG A 71 -5.11 -20.53 -12.29
C ARG A 71 -6.32 -19.62 -12.10
N LEU A 72 -6.22 -18.59 -11.25
CA LEU A 72 -7.29 -17.61 -11.00
C LEU A 72 -7.66 -16.86 -12.28
N THR A 73 -6.67 -16.41 -13.04
CA THR A 73 -6.88 -15.72 -14.32
C THR A 73 -7.59 -16.61 -15.34
N ASN A 74 -7.20 -17.88 -15.44
CA ASN A 74 -7.80 -18.84 -16.39
C ASN A 74 -9.24 -19.18 -16.02
N ILE A 75 -9.55 -19.32 -14.71
CA ILE A 75 -10.93 -19.53 -14.25
C ILE A 75 -11.79 -18.33 -14.66
N ASN A 76 -11.35 -17.11 -14.38
CA ASN A 76 -12.09 -15.90 -14.72
C ASN A 76 -12.35 -15.79 -16.23
N LYS A 77 -11.31 -16.03 -17.06
CA LYS A 77 -11.42 -16.03 -18.53
C LYS A 77 -12.43 -17.08 -19.02
N ALA A 78 -12.42 -18.28 -18.43
CA ALA A 78 -13.36 -19.34 -18.82
C ALA A 78 -14.79 -19.00 -18.43
N GLU A 79 -15.02 -18.34 -17.30
CA GLU A 79 -16.36 -17.89 -16.88
C GLU A 79 -16.87 -16.74 -17.76
N GLU A 80 -16.01 -15.78 -18.09
CA GLU A 80 -16.35 -14.69 -19.02
C GLU A 80 -16.69 -15.22 -20.40
N GLU A 81 -15.89 -16.16 -20.93
CA GLU A 81 -16.13 -16.78 -22.23
C GLU A 81 -17.45 -17.54 -22.26
N ARG A 82 -17.78 -18.30 -21.22
CA ARG A 82 -19.08 -18.97 -21.10
C ARG A 82 -20.24 -17.97 -21.14
N ALA A 83 -20.13 -16.87 -20.37
CA ALA A 83 -21.15 -15.84 -20.36
C ALA A 83 -21.30 -15.17 -21.74
N TYR A 84 -20.18 -14.96 -22.46
CA TYR A 84 -20.21 -14.43 -23.81
C TYR A 84 -20.86 -15.40 -24.82
N VAL A 85 -20.55 -16.69 -24.73
CA VAL A 85 -21.17 -17.73 -25.59
C VAL A 85 -22.68 -17.79 -25.35
N GLU A 86 -23.15 -17.71 -24.09
CA GLU A 86 -24.58 -17.65 -23.75
C GLU A 86 -25.22 -16.42 -24.38
N LEU A 87 -24.61 -15.24 -24.25
CA LEU A 87 -25.12 -14.00 -24.87
C LEU A 87 -25.13 -14.07 -26.39
N SER A 88 -24.09 -14.64 -26.99
CA SER A 88 -24.01 -14.83 -28.46
C SER A 88 -25.12 -15.79 -28.96
N ALA A 89 -25.36 -16.90 -28.25
CA ALA A 89 -26.41 -17.82 -28.58
C ALA A 89 -27.79 -17.16 -28.47
N PHE A 90 -27.99 -16.29 -27.46
CA PHE A 90 -29.22 -15.51 -27.34
C PHE A 90 -29.40 -14.53 -28.51
N ALA A 91 -28.35 -13.83 -28.91
CA ALA A 91 -28.38 -12.95 -30.08
C ALA A 91 -28.70 -13.72 -31.38
N ASP A 92 -28.05 -14.86 -31.60
CA ASP A 92 -28.25 -15.71 -32.75
C ASP A 92 -29.69 -16.24 -32.84
N ALA A 93 -30.31 -16.61 -31.70
CA ALA A 93 -31.71 -17.04 -31.61
C ALA A 93 -32.72 -15.96 -32.03
N HIS A 94 -32.31 -14.69 -31.95
CA HIS A 94 -33.12 -13.53 -32.36
C HIS A 94 -32.65 -12.90 -33.68
N ASN A 95 -31.88 -13.63 -34.49
CA ASN A 95 -31.32 -13.20 -35.77
C ASN A 95 -30.36 -11.99 -35.70
N PHE A 96 -29.71 -11.80 -34.58
CA PHE A 96 -28.61 -10.82 -34.44
C PHE A 96 -27.25 -11.48 -34.47
N VAL A 97 -26.25 -10.77 -35.02
CA VAL A 97 -24.84 -11.10 -34.88
C VAL A 97 -24.25 -10.18 -33.82
N LEU A 98 -23.64 -10.77 -32.80
CA LEU A 98 -22.94 -10.04 -31.77
C LEU A 98 -21.43 -10.04 -32.07
N MET A 99 -20.79 -8.88 -32.02
CA MET A 99 -19.35 -8.71 -32.22
C MET A 99 -18.76 -7.83 -31.12
N ARG A 100 -17.50 -8.10 -30.77
CA ARG A 100 -16.70 -7.21 -29.92
C ARG A 100 -15.82 -6.33 -30.81
N GLU A 101 -16.02 -5.02 -30.80
CA GLU A 101 -15.20 -4.06 -31.53
C GLU A 101 -14.63 -3.02 -30.56
N GLN A 102 -13.32 -2.94 -30.48
CA GLN A 102 -12.59 -1.97 -29.62
C GLN A 102 -13.10 -1.88 -28.17
N GLY A 103 -13.44 -3.03 -27.55
CA GLY A 103 -13.97 -3.08 -26.19
C GLY A 103 -15.50 -2.83 -26.06
N ASN A 104 -16.17 -2.49 -27.16
CA ASN A 104 -17.62 -2.32 -27.19
C ASN A 104 -18.31 -3.56 -27.75
N MET A 105 -19.57 -3.78 -27.32
CA MET A 105 -20.45 -4.79 -27.87
C MET A 105 -21.30 -4.17 -28.97
N VAL A 106 -21.12 -4.65 -30.20
CA VAL A 106 -21.87 -4.23 -31.37
C VAL A 106 -22.71 -5.40 -31.86
N PHE A 107 -23.95 -5.15 -32.24
CA PHE A 107 -24.80 -6.19 -32.83
C PHE A 107 -25.44 -5.70 -34.13
N THR A 108 -25.65 -6.61 -35.06
CA THR A 108 -26.24 -6.36 -36.37
C THR A 108 -27.28 -7.40 -36.66
N LEU A 109 -28.45 -6.99 -37.18
CA LEU A 109 -29.52 -7.89 -37.59
C LEU A 109 -29.08 -8.68 -38.84
N ARG A 110 -29.35 -9.98 -38.87
CA ARG A 110 -29.20 -10.85 -40.05
C ARG A 110 -30.44 -10.86 -40.91
N ASP A 111 -30.23 -11.00 -42.20
CA ASP A 111 -31.32 -11.32 -43.13
C ASP A 111 -31.64 -12.85 -43.13
N THR A 112 -32.71 -13.24 -43.85
CA THR A 112 -33.11 -14.66 -44.00
C THR A 112 -32.04 -15.56 -44.62
N LYS A 113 -30.96 -14.99 -45.18
CA LYS A 113 -29.77 -15.71 -45.74
C LYS A 113 -28.60 -15.75 -44.76
N GLY A 114 -28.75 -15.15 -43.58
CA GLY A 114 -27.70 -15.11 -42.57
C GLY A 114 -26.67 -13.99 -42.77
N GLU A 115 -26.87 -13.06 -43.71
CA GLU A 115 -25.98 -11.91 -43.97
C GLU A 115 -26.46 -10.67 -43.22
N PRO A 116 -25.59 -9.72 -42.89
CA PRO A 116 -25.97 -8.46 -42.23
C PRO A 116 -27.05 -7.73 -43.04
N LEU A 117 -28.11 -7.27 -42.34
CA LEU A 117 -29.24 -6.59 -42.97
C LEU A 117 -28.77 -5.22 -43.53
N THR A 118 -28.92 -5.04 -44.85
CA THR A 118 -28.58 -3.75 -45.47
C THR A 118 -29.74 -2.74 -45.32
N ALA A 119 -29.39 -1.42 -45.34
CA ALA A 119 -30.38 -0.34 -45.21
C ALA A 119 -31.55 -0.44 -46.19
N GLY A 120 -31.30 -0.91 -47.43
CA GLY A 120 -32.33 -1.11 -48.45
C GLY A 120 -33.34 -2.24 -48.10
N LYS A 121 -32.88 -3.31 -47.53
CA LYS A 121 -33.74 -4.42 -47.05
C LYS A 121 -34.53 -4.03 -45.78
N ALA A 122 -33.94 -3.22 -44.93
CA ALA A 122 -34.62 -2.70 -43.71
C ALA A 122 -35.78 -1.78 -44.06
N MET A 123 -35.76 -1.08 -45.18
CA MET A 123 -36.89 -0.25 -45.67
C MET A 123 -38.05 -1.07 -46.16
N ALA A 124 -37.87 -2.30 -46.58
CA ALA A 124 -38.87 -3.18 -47.13
C ALA A 124 -39.69 -3.99 -46.06
N LEU A 125 -39.31 -3.85 -44.77
CA LEU A 125 -39.99 -4.56 -43.67
C LEU A 125 -41.38 -3.99 -43.39
N THR A 126 -42.33 -4.87 -43.10
CA THR A 126 -43.67 -4.48 -42.65
C THR A 126 -43.65 -3.84 -41.27
N ARG A 127 -44.73 -3.18 -40.88
CA ARG A 127 -44.85 -2.55 -39.56
C ARG A 127 -44.80 -3.58 -38.43
N GLU A 128 -45.36 -4.77 -38.64
CA GLU A 128 -45.37 -5.84 -37.67
C GLU A 128 -43.96 -6.44 -37.48
N GLU A 129 -43.25 -6.74 -38.59
CA GLU A 129 -41.85 -7.21 -38.55
C GLU A 129 -40.90 -6.22 -37.87
N ARG A 130 -41.08 -4.91 -38.09
CA ARG A 130 -40.32 -3.88 -37.40
C ARG A 130 -40.57 -3.89 -35.89
N ALA A 131 -41.84 -4.02 -35.46
CA ALA A 131 -42.17 -4.05 -34.04
C ALA A 131 -41.59 -5.28 -33.33
N GLU A 132 -41.56 -6.44 -34.01
CA GLU A 132 -40.92 -7.66 -33.48
C GLU A 132 -39.41 -7.48 -33.36
N ILE A 133 -38.73 -6.90 -34.36
CA ILE A 133 -37.31 -6.60 -34.36
C ILE A 133 -36.97 -5.60 -33.28
N ASP A 134 -37.70 -4.50 -33.13
CA ASP A 134 -37.52 -3.48 -32.10
C ASP A 134 -37.65 -4.10 -30.68
N GLY A 135 -38.61 -5.00 -30.48
CA GLY A 135 -38.77 -5.75 -29.23
C GLY A 135 -37.59 -6.68 -28.93
N ALA A 136 -37.13 -7.41 -29.93
CA ALA A 136 -35.98 -8.30 -29.81
C ALA A 136 -34.67 -7.51 -29.58
N GLU A 137 -34.51 -6.37 -30.26
CA GLU A 137 -33.38 -5.46 -30.04
C GLU A 137 -33.38 -4.91 -28.60
N ALA A 138 -34.51 -4.44 -28.07
CA ALA A 138 -34.61 -3.95 -26.72
C ALA A 138 -34.27 -5.05 -25.70
N THR A 139 -34.67 -6.28 -25.94
CA THR A 139 -34.34 -7.44 -25.10
C THR A 139 -32.86 -7.75 -25.16
N LEU A 140 -32.27 -7.76 -26.38
CA LEU A 140 -30.82 -7.98 -26.55
C LEU A 140 -29.97 -6.90 -25.85
N ARG A 141 -30.39 -5.63 -25.94
CA ARG A 141 -29.74 -4.54 -25.22
C ARG A 141 -29.73 -4.76 -23.70
N ASN A 142 -30.84 -5.26 -23.14
CA ASN A 142 -30.91 -5.59 -21.73
C ASN A 142 -29.99 -6.76 -21.37
N GLU A 143 -29.93 -7.80 -22.20
CA GLU A 143 -29.00 -8.93 -21.97
C GLU A 143 -27.53 -8.52 -22.10
N ILE A 144 -27.20 -7.64 -23.05
CA ILE A 144 -25.83 -7.04 -23.14
C ILE A 144 -25.51 -6.25 -21.86
N SER A 145 -26.44 -5.44 -21.36
CA SER A 145 -26.22 -4.71 -20.11
C SER A 145 -25.96 -5.65 -18.93
N ARG A 146 -26.75 -6.71 -18.79
CA ARG A 146 -26.56 -7.75 -17.76
C ARG A 146 -25.21 -8.45 -17.89
N PHE A 147 -24.79 -8.76 -19.12
CA PHE A 147 -23.48 -9.35 -19.38
C PHE A 147 -22.35 -8.40 -18.95
N LEU A 148 -22.43 -7.11 -19.30
CA LEU A 148 -21.42 -6.11 -18.91
C LEU A 148 -21.34 -5.95 -17.39
N ASP A 149 -22.48 -5.95 -16.69
CA ASP A 149 -22.50 -5.87 -15.23
C ASP A 149 -21.88 -7.14 -14.61
N LYS A 150 -22.19 -8.32 -15.17
CA LYS A 150 -21.60 -9.59 -14.74
C LYS A 150 -20.08 -9.62 -15.01
N SER A 151 -19.65 -9.12 -16.17
CA SER A 151 -18.21 -9.04 -16.52
C SER A 151 -17.45 -8.14 -15.54
N ARG A 152 -18.01 -6.97 -15.20
CA ARG A 152 -17.41 -6.08 -14.18
C ARG A 152 -17.33 -6.75 -12.81
N ALA A 153 -18.37 -7.46 -12.39
CA ALA A 153 -18.36 -8.19 -11.13
C ALA A 153 -17.30 -9.32 -11.11
N MET A 154 -17.12 -10.03 -12.22
CA MET A 154 -16.07 -11.04 -12.36
C MET A 154 -14.68 -10.44 -12.33
N GLU A 155 -14.44 -9.29 -12.98
CA GLU A 155 -13.18 -8.56 -12.93
C GLU A 155 -12.87 -8.09 -11.50
N GLN A 156 -13.84 -7.52 -10.81
CA GLN A 156 -13.69 -7.13 -9.41
C GLN A 156 -13.32 -8.32 -8.52
N ALA A 157 -14.04 -9.45 -8.68
CA ALA A 157 -13.77 -10.67 -7.91
C ALA A 157 -12.36 -11.23 -8.19
N LEU A 158 -11.87 -11.15 -9.45
CA LEU A 158 -10.50 -11.52 -9.78
C LEU A 158 -9.49 -10.60 -9.09
N ASN A 159 -9.71 -9.30 -9.12
CA ASN A 159 -8.82 -8.32 -8.49
C ASN A 159 -8.75 -8.54 -6.97
N GLU A 160 -9.88 -8.80 -6.32
CA GLU A 160 -9.95 -9.14 -4.89
C GLU A 160 -9.22 -10.45 -4.57
N ALA A 161 -9.42 -11.49 -5.40
CA ALA A 161 -8.73 -12.78 -5.25
C ALA A 161 -7.21 -12.65 -5.44
N MET A 162 -6.78 -11.85 -6.41
CA MET A 162 -5.36 -11.56 -6.65
C MET A 162 -4.73 -10.78 -5.50
N ALA A 163 -5.44 -9.79 -4.94
CA ALA A 163 -4.98 -9.06 -3.76
C ALA A 163 -4.87 -9.97 -2.54
N ALA A 164 -5.85 -10.85 -2.32
CA ALA A 164 -5.83 -11.85 -1.25
C ALA A 164 -4.64 -12.83 -1.41
N LEU A 165 -4.39 -13.31 -2.64
CA LEU A 165 -3.26 -14.19 -2.93
C LEU A 165 -1.91 -13.50 -2.64
N ARG A 166 -1.73 -12.22 -3.04
CA ARG A 166 -0.52 -11.45 -2.71
C ARG A 166 -0.33 -11.34 -1.20
N ARG A 167 -1.39 -10.97 -0.46
CA ARG A 167 -1.34 -10.87 1.00
C ARG A 167 -0.99 -12.21 1.65
N GLN A 168 -1.60 -13.30 1.23
CA GLN A 168 -1.31 -14.64 1.74
C GLN A 168 0.14 -15.05 1.49
N THR A 169 0.69 -14.71 0.32
CA THR A 169 2.06 -15.05 -0.07
C THR A 169 3.11 -14.24 0.69
N VAL A 170 2.85 -12.94 0.92
CA VAL A 170 3.80 -12.02 1.58
C VAL A 170 3.75 -12.13 3.10
N LYS A 171 2.58 -12.41 3.69
CA LYS A 171 2.36 -12.39 5.14
C LYS A 171 3.37 -13.20 5.96
N PRO A 172 3.71 -14.48 5.64
CA PRO A 172 4.65 -15.25 6.47
C PRO A 172 6.04 -14.64 6.53
N MET A 173 6.52 -14.08 5.41
CA MET A 173 7.80 -13.39 5.33
C MET A 173 7.78 -12.11 6.19
N LEU A 174 6.71 -11.34 6.10
CA LEU A 174 6.54 -10.11 6.85
C LEU A 174 6.42 -10.37 8.35
N ASP A 175 5.62 -11.37 8.77
CA ASP A 175 5.50 -11.80 10.16
C ASP A 175 6.87 -12.20 10.74
N HIS A 176 7.67 -12.93 9.97
CA HIS A 176 9.02 -13.30 10.37
C HIS A 176 9.94 -12.10 10.54
N ALA A 177 9.92 -11.16 9.59
CA ALA A 177 10.71 -9.93 9.66
C ALA A 177 10.34 -9.08 10.89
N MET A 178 9.05 -8.91 11.18
CA MET A 178 8.57 -8.22 12.38
C MET A 178 9.02 -8.91 13.67
N GLN A 179 9.01 -10.24 13.69
CA GLN A 179 9.49 -11.00 14.84
C GLN A 179 11.01 -10.82 15.06
N LEU A 180 11.80 -10.77 14.00
CA LEU A 180 13.24 -10.47 14.10
C LEU A 180 13.50 -9.10 14.70
N ILE A 181 12.74 -8.07 14.30
CA ILE A 181 12.87 -6.72 14.86
C ILE A 181 12.53 -6.75 16.36
N ARG A 182 11.43 -7.39 16.76
CA ARG A 182 11.02 -7.50 18.18
C ARG A 182 12.06 -8.24 19.02
N ASN A 183 12.65 -9.30 18.48
CA ASN A 183 13.66 -10.11 19.17
C ASN A 183 15.05 -9.44 19.21
N GLY A 184 15.34 -8.56 18.23
CA GLY A 184 16.59 -7.81 18.15
C GLY A 184 16.73 -6.74 19.24
N LEU A 185 15.62 -6.28 19.81
CA LEU A 185 15.59 -5.27 20.86
C LEU A 185 15.58 -5.90 22.24
N ARG A 186 16.12 -5.20 23.24
CA ARG A 186 16.16 -5.71 24.63
C ARG A 186 14.72 -5.82 25.19
N LYS A 187 14.51 -6.85 26.01
CA LYS A 187 13.18 -7.14 26.60
C LYS A 187 12.69 -6.11 27.64
N GLN A 188 13.57 -5.24 28.15
CA GLN A 188 13.25 -4.25 29.18
C GLN A 188 12.94 -2.85 28.60
N ILE A 189 12.02 -2.79 27.64
CA ILE A 189 11.57 -1.52 27.06
C ILE A 189 10.36 -1.01 27.87
N LYS A 190 10.45 0.22 28.41
CA LYS A 190 9.32 0.82 29.14
C LYS A 190 8.09 1.06 28.24
N ASP A 191 8.32 1.45 26.99
CA ASP A 191 7.28 1.73 25.99
C ASP A 191 7.00 0.52 25.07
N THR A 192 7.07 -0.72 25.60
CA THR A 192 6.88 -1.97 24.82
C THR A 192 5.55 -1.98 24.06
N VAL A 193 4.46 -1.50 24.69
CA VAL A 193 3.13 -1.46 24.05
C VAL A 193 3.13 -0.49 22.86
N LYS A 194 3.77 0.68 23.00
CA LYS A 194 3.86 1.66 21.91
C LYS A 194 4.68 1.12 20.73
N LEU A 195 5.80 0.46 21.03
CA LEU A 195 6.62 -0.18 20.01
C LEU A 195 5.85 -1.31 19.30
N GLY A 196 5.14 -2.15 20.06
CA GLY A 196 4.30 -3.20 19.51
C GLY A 196 3.24 -2.65 18.56
N SER A 197 2.48 -1.65 19.02
CA SER A 197 1.46 -0.98 18.20
C SER A 197 2.03 -0.36 16.93
N TYR A 198 3.20 0.28 17.01
CA TYR A 198 3.87 0.82 15.82
C TYR A 198 4.26 -0.28 14.83
N LEU A 199 4.86 -1.37 15.29
CA LEU A 199 5.24 -2.47 14.42
C LEU A 199 4.02 -3.17 13.79
N ASP A 200 2.90 -3.25 14.51
CA ASP A 200 1.65 -3.78 13.97
C ASP A 200 1.06 -2.85 12.89
N GLN A 201 1.17 -1.53 13.06
CA GLN A 201 0.76 -0.57 12.03
C GLN A 201 1.68 -0.58 10.81
N VAL A 202 3.01 -0.70 11.00
CA VAL A 202 3.96 -0.92 9.89
C VAL A 202 3.62 -2.20 9.12
N HIS A 203 3.31 -3.29 9.82
CA HIS A 203 2.87 -4.54 9.20
C HIS A 203 1.61 -4.32 8.35
N HIS A 204 0.61 -3.64 8.90
CA HIS A 204 -0.63 -3.32 8.18
C HIS A 204 -0.36 -2.46 6.95
N GLU A 205 0.44 -1.43 7.07
CA GLU A 205 0.82 -0.53 5.97
C GLU A 205 1.48 -1.28 4.80
N VAL A 206 2.41 -2.20 5.09
CA VAL A 206 3.01 -3.04 4.04
C VAL A 206 1.98 -3.94 3.39
N MET A 207 1.06 -4.54 4.17
CA MET A 207 0.03 -5.46 3.67
C MET A 207 -1.00 -4.77 2.77
N GLU A 208 -1.34 -3.51 3.04
CA GLU A 208 -2.25 -2.73 2.20
C GLU A 208 -1.56 -2.16 0.96
N ASN A 209 -0.24 -2.00 0.99
CA ASN A 209 0.54 -1.40 -0.08
C ASN A 209 1.51 -2.38 -0.78
N ILE A 210 1.21 -3.68 -0.82
CA ILE A 210 2.10 -4.68 -1.45
C ILE A 210 2.41 -4.32 -2.91
N GLU A 211 1.49 -3.70 -3.60
CA GLU A 211 1.59 -3.40 -5.03
C GLU A 211 2.70 -2.39 -5.34
N VAL A 212 2.98 -1.44 -4.44
CA VAL A 212 4.05 -0.45 -4.67
C VAL A 212 5.45 -1.07 -4.70
N PHE A 213 5.60 -2.29 -4.15
CA PHE A 213 6.86 -3.03 -4.19
C PHE A 213 7.05 -3.84 -5.48
N GLN A 214 6.04 -3.95 -6.34
CA GLN A 214 6.12 -4.66 -7.61
C GLN A 214 6.37 -3.68 -8.76
N PRO A 215 7.08 -4.11 -9.84
CA PRO A 215 7.14 -3.34 -11.08
C PRO A 215 5.72 -3.12 -11.63
N GLY A 216 5.43 -1.91 -12.08
CA GLY A 216 4.13 -1.50 -12.62
C GLY A 216 4.26 -0.82 -13.98
N GLU A 217 3.11 -0.50 -14.59
CA GLU A 217 3.08 0.19 -15.88
C GLU A 217 3.58 1.64 -15.76
N ASP A 218 3.23 2.33 -14.68
CA ASP A 218 3.70 3.69 -14.38
C ASP A 218 4.76 3.65 -13.27
N GLU A 219 6.01 3.54 -13.67
CA GLU A 219 7.13 3.38 -12.76
C GLU A 219 7.38 4.64 -11.91
N GLU A 220 7.09 5.84 -12.44
CA GLU A 220 7.30 7.09 -11.72
C GLU A 220 6.31 7.24 -10.55
N ILE A 221 5.01 7.03 -10.81
CA ILE A 221 3.97 7.04 -9.77
C ILE A 221 4.24 5.96 -8.72
N ARG A 222 4.62 4.76 -9.16
CA ARG A 222 4.95 3.66 -8.26
C ARG A 222 6.13 3.99 -7.35
N LEU A 223 7.21 4.55 -7.90
CA LEU A 223 8.39 4.94 -7.12
C LEU A 223 8.06 6.02 -6.10
N GLN A 224 7.23 6.99 -6.47
CA GLN A 224 6.77 8.02 -5.54
C GLN A 224 6.01 7.40 -4.36
N ALA A 225 5.03 6.54 -4.65
CA ALA A 225 4.26 5.82 -3.62
C ALA A 225 5.16 4.91 -2.75
N LEU A 226 6.15 4.24 -3.34
CA LEU A 226 7.11 3.43 -2.60
C LEU A 226 7.95 4.28 -1.64
N ILE A 227 8.43 5.45 -2.08
CA ILE A 227 9.20 6.39 -1.25
C ILE A 227 8.34 6.86 -0.07
N GLU A 228 7.07 7.18 -0.32
CA GLU A 228 6.12 7.59 0.71
C GLU A 228 5.94 6.48 1.76
N VAL A 229 5.53 5.28 1.35
CA VAL A 229 5.32 4.13 2.25
C VAL A 229 6.58 3.82 3.06
N VAL A 230 7.76 3.76 2.43
CA VAL A 230 9.03 3.47 3.11
C VAL A 230 9.44 4.62 4.05
N SER A 231 9.04 5.86 3.78
CA SER A 231 9.33 6.99 4.66
C SER A 231 8.69 6.84 6.04
N HIS A 232 7.51 6.20 6.13
CA HIS A 232 6.80 5.93 7.37
C HIS A 232 7.54 4.96 8.29
N PHE A 233 8.48 4.16 7.75
CA PHE A 233 9.27 3.19 8.52
C PHE A 233 10.56 3.79 9.08
N ARG A 234 10.84 5.07 8.81
CA ARG A 234 12.02 5.76 9.35
C ARG A 234 11.91 5.92 10.86
N VAL A 235 13.05 5.85 11.52
CA VAL A 235 13.16 6.10 12.96
C VAL A 235 14.06 7.32 13.16
N ASN A 236 13.51 8.39 13.71
CA ASN A 236 14.28 9.57 14.10
C ASN A 236 14.78 9.40 15.54
N VAL A 237 16.07 9.18 15.72
CA VAL A 237 16.70 9.15 17.04
C VAL A 237 17.02 10.59 17.44
N ALA A 238 16.09 11.24 18.12
CA ALA A 238 16.20 12.64 18.51
C ALA A 238 17.16 12.85 19.69
N VAL A 239 17.22 11.90 20.62
CA VAL A 239 18.21 11.85 21.70
C VAL A 239 18.84 10.47 21.71
N ASP A 240 20.16 10.45 21.61
CA ASP A 240 20.98 9.25 21.59
C ASP A 240 21.95 9.29 22.77
N ASN A 241 21.72 8.41 23.73
CA ASN A 241 22.52 8.29 24.94
C ASN A 241 23.52 7.13 24.86
N HIS A 242 23.79 6.61 23.66
CA HIS A 242 24.77 5.55 23.48
C HIS A 242 26.15 5.97 23.95
N GLY A 243 26.78 5.15 24.77
CA GLY A 243 28.15 5.36 25.26
C GLY A 243 28.27 6.36 26.42
N LEU A 244 27.15 6.83 26.99
CA LEU A 244 27.19 7.56 28.26
C LEU A 244 27.49 6.58 29.41
N GLU A 245 28.27 7.04 30.40
CA GLU A 245 28.53 6.28 31.64
C GLU A 245 27.53 6.62 32.75
N GLY A 246 26.70 7.65 32.54
CA GLY A 246 25.71 8.15 33.51
C GLY A 246 24.76 9.15 32.87
N ALA A 247 24.23 10.09 33.63
CA ALA A 247 23.38 11.14 33.12
C ALA A 247 24.13 12.11 32.19
N PRO A 248 23.49 12.70 31.16
CA PRO A 248 24.13 13.65 30.26
C PRO A 248 24.48 14.97 30.95
N VAL A 249 25.57 15.60 30.54
CA VAL A 249 25.95 16.97 30.91
C VAL A 249 26.11 17.75 29.60
N ILE A 250 25.15 18.63 29.35
CA ILE A 250 25.11 19.45 28.13
C ILE A 250 25.57 20.86 28.47
N LEU A 251 26.60 21.30 27.82
CA LEU A 251 27.06 22.69 27.87
C LEU A 251 26.60 23.41 26.61
N GLU A 252 25.73 24.41 26.76
CA GLU A 252 25.23 25.22 25.66
C GLU A 252 25.83 26.64 25.75
N ASP A 253 26.88 26.90 24.95
CA ASP A 253 27.62 28.17 24.96
C ASP A 253 26.79 29.31 24.29
N ASN A 254 25.85 28.98 23.44
CA ASN A 254 25.00 29.96 22.76
C ASN A 254 23.54 29.55 22.83
N PRO A 255 22.82 29.91 23.92
CA PRO A 255 21.48 29.44 24.24
C PRO A 255 20.39 30.14 23.41
N LEU A 256 20.46 30.02 22.08
CA LEU A 256 19.39 30.44 21.19
C LEU A 256 18.16 29.53 21.32
N PHE A 257 16.97 30.07 21.06
CA PHE A 257 15.71 29.34 21.17
C PHE A 257 15.76 27.97 20.48
N ARG A 258 16.19 27.92 19.21
CA ARG A 258 16.32 26.67 18.46
C ARG A 258 17.29 25.67 19.06
N ARG A 259 18.37 26.14 19.70
CA ARG A 259 19.35 25.27 20.34
C ARG A 259 18.84 24.72 21.66
N LEU A 260 18.10 25.52 22.41
CA LEU A 260 17.52 25.08 23.70
C LEU A 260 16.34 24.15 23.52
N PHE A 261 15.37 24.52 22.70
CA PHE A 261 14.10 23.80 22.56
C PHE A 261 14.08 22.80 21.39
N GLY A 262 14.99 22.93 20.43
CA GLY A 262 15.01 22.16 19.21
C GLY A 262 14.31 22.87 18.05
N SER A 263 14.18 22.16 16.95
CA SER A 263 13.53 22.67 15.74
C SER A 263 12.87 21.54 14.97
N ILE A 264 11.82 21.89 14.25
CA ILE A 264 11.22 21.06 13.22
C ILE A 264 11.56 21.73 11.89
N GLU A 265 12.15 20.97 10.99
CA GLU A 265 12.39 21.43 9.61
C GLU A 265 11.17 21.00 8.79
N TYR A 266 10.53 21.97 8.13
CA TYR A 266 9.41 21.74 7.24
C TYR A 266 9.92 21.55 5.81
N GLU A 267 9.31 20.66 5.08
CA GLU A 267 9.45 20.58 3.64
C GLU A 267 8.28 21.34 2.99
N ALA A 268 8.57 22.16 1.99
CA ALA A 268 7.55 22.78 1.19
C ALA A 268 7.18 21.80 0.08
N ASP A 269 5.99 21.28 0.11
CA ASP A 269 5.41 20.44 -0.93
C ASP A 269 4.15 21.16 -1.44
N ASP A 270 4.15 21.57 -2.71
CA ASP A 270 3.04 22.23 -3.42
C ASP A 270 2.21 23.21 -2.56
N ASP A 271 2.86 24.26 -1.99
CA ASP A 271 2.25 25.29 -1.13
C ASP A 271 1.77 24.83 0.27
N MET A 272 1.97 23.58 0.69
CA MET A 272 1.72 23.13 2.04
C MET A 272 3.02 22.82 2.78
N LEU A 273 3.11 23.29 4.04
CA LEU A 273 4.21 22.94 4.96
C LEU A 273 3.88 21.59 5.61
N VAL A 274 4.55 20.53 5.16
CA VAL A 274 4.40 19.19 5.75
C VAL A 274 5.44 18.99 6.83
N THR A 275 4.99 18.54 8.01
CA THR A 275 5.89 18.21 9.13
C THR A 275 6.51 16.83 8.90
N ASP A 276 7.78 16.79 8.53
CA ASP A 276 8.53 15.53 8.47
C ASP A 276 9.08 15.20 9.88
N PHE A 277 8.52 14.18 10.52
CA PHE A 277 8.96 13.72 11.83
C PHE A 277 10.44 13.29 11.85
N SER A 278 11.00 12.87 10.73
CA SER A 278 12.40 12.45 10.59
C SER A 278 13.37 13.64 10.72
N ARG A 279 12.87 14.86 10.59
CA ARG A 279 13.64 16.11 10.69
C ARG A 279 13.46 16.87 12.01
N ILE A 280 12.78 16.27 12.99
CA ILE A 280 12.68 16.83 14.34
C ILE A 280 14.05 16.72 15.01
N ARG A 281 14.58 17.86 15.46
CA ARG A 281 15.87 17.94 16.19
C ARG A 281 15.62 18.33 17.62
N ALA A 282 16.07 17.49 18.56
CA ALA A 282 16.01 17.78 19.98
C ALA A 282 16.98 18.90 20.35
N GLY A 283 16.50 19.86 21.14
CA GLY A 283 17.34 20.89 21.73
C GLY A 283 18.09 20.41 22.98
N SER A 284 18.97 21.29 23.49
CA SER A 284 19.83 21.00 24.64
C SER A 284 19.04 20.61 25.90
N LEU A 285 17.87 21.21 26.11
CA LEU A 285 17.00 20.89 27.24
C LEU A 285 16.49 19.43 27.20
N VAL A 286 16.06 18.96 26.02
CA VAL A 286 15.61 17.58 25.85
C VAL A 286 16.78 16.60 25.95
N LYS A 287 17.95 16.95 25.36
CA LYS A 287 19.17 16.14 25.44
C LYS A 287 19.72 16.02 26.85
N ALA A 288 19.51 17.05 27.69
CA ALA A 288 19.93 17.08 29.10
C ALA A 288 18.94 16.34 30.04
N HIS A 289 17.85 15.75 29.51
CA HIS A 289 16.84 15.09 30.34
C HIS A 289 17.46 14.03 31.26
N GLY A 290 17.18 14.12 32.56
CA GLY A 290 17.75 13.26 33.59
C GLY A 290 19.17 13.63 34.04
N GLY A 291 19.79 14.67 33.43
CA GLY A 291 21.14 15.16 33.71
C GLY A 291 21.19 16.65 34.07
N TYR A 292 22.16 17.32 33.46
CA TYR A 292 22.46 18.73 33.73
C TYR A 292 22.66 19.49 32.41
#